data_f2e35cfa62f031bcf3122b2a100491f6
#
_entry.id   f2e35cfa62f031bcf3122b2a100491f6
#
_cell.length_a   1.000
_cell.length_b   1.000
_cell.length_c   1.000
_cell.angle_alpha   90.00
_cell.angle_beta   90.00
_cell.angle_gamma   90.00
#
_symmetry.space_group_name_H-M   'P 1'
#
loop_
_entity.id
_entity.type
_entity.pdbx_description
1 polymer ?
#
loop_
_entity_poly.entity_id
_entity_poly.type
_entity_poly.pdbx_seq_one_letter_code
_entity_poly.pdbx_strand_id
1 'polypeptide(L)'
;MASESSIDNDKAKLEREIEALLFASDAPLSAHRLASLTGVQSPSTIRSTIESLDRFYREASRSFQIVEVAGGYQITTLPDFSSLIAQLFKSRRKARLSQPALETLAIIAYKQP
;
A
#
# COMPACT_ATOMS: atom_id res chain seq x y z
N MET A 1 23.30 1.55 23.89
CA MET A 1 23.88 2.25 23.06
C MET A 1 23.69 1.94 21.64
N ALA A 2 24.46 1.27 21.04
CA ALA A 2 24.20 0.87 19.69
C ALA A 2 22.81 0.27 19.52
N SER A 3 22.31 -0.33 20.57
CA SER A 3 21.05 -1.02 20.54
C SER A 3 19.88 -0.11 20.20
N GLU A 4 19.82 1.05 20.81
CA GLU A 4 18.69 1.96 20.59
C GLU A 4 18.64 2.44 19.15
N SER A 5 19.81 2.79 18.61
CA SER A 5 19.92 3.22 17.23
C SER A 5 19.57 2.10 16.27
N SER A 6 20.00 0.88 16.60
CA SER A 6 19.70 -0.30 15.77
C SER A 6 18.21 -0.60 15.74
N ILE A 7 17.56 -0.49 16.89
CA ILE A 7 16.11 -0.75 16.99
C ILE A 7 15.35 0.24 16.13
N ASP A 8 15.74 1.52 16.20
CA ASP A 8 15.09 2.55 15.38
C ASP A 8 15.31 2.29 13.90
N ASN A 9 16.51 1.90 13.52
CA ASN A 9 16.81 1.59 12.13
C ASN A 9 16.04 0.39 11.64
N ASP A 10 15.92 -0.64 12.48
CA ASP A 10 15.19 -1.85 12.12
C ASP A 10 13.71 -1.54 11.97
N LYS A 11 13.17 -0.71 12.85
CA LYS A 11 11.77 -0.33 12.77
C LYS A 11 11.51 0.47 11.49
N ALA A 12 12.35 1.44 11.20
CA ALA A 12 12.21 2.25 9.99
C ALA A 12 12.34 1.39 8.74
N LYS A 13 13.27 0.45 8.77
CA LYS A 13 13.45 -0.46 7.65
C LYS A 13 12.21 -1.31 7.43
N LEU A 14 11.66 -1.86 8.50
CA LEU A 14 10.47 -2.69 8.41
C LEU A 14 9.28 -1.90 7.89
N GLU A 15 9.11 -0.67 8.34
CA GLU A 15 8.04 0.20 7.86
C GLU A 15 8.15 0.42 6.36
N ARG A 16 9.36 0.67 5.89
CA ARG A 16 9.59 0.90 4.47
C ARG A 16 9.38 -0.36 3.65
N GLU A 17 9.76 -1.51 4.18
CA GLU A 17 9.56 -2.77 3.48
C GLU A 17 8.09 -3.10 3.35
N ILE A 18 7.33 -2.93 4.43
CA ILE A 18 5.90 -3.17 4.40
C ILE A 18 5.23 -2.21 3.44
N GLU A 19 5.60 -0.95 3.50
CA GLU A 19 5.04 0.06 2.59
C GLU A 19 5.28 -0.32 1.13
N ALA A 20 6.49 -0.74 0.82
CA ALA A 20 6.84 -1.13 -0.55
C ALA A 20 6.03 -2.33 -1.00
N LEU A 21 5.87 -3.31 -0.12
CA LEU A 21 5.12 -4.52 -0.47
C LEU A 21 3.64 -4.21 -0.68
N LEU A 22 3.05 -3.41 0.19
CA LEU A 22 1.65 -3.04 0.06
C LEU A 22 1.42 -2.18 -1.18
N PHE A 23 2.34 -1.29 -1.47
CA PHE A 23 2.24 -0.43 -2.64
C PHE A 23 2.32 -1.25 -3.92
N ALA A 24 3.21 -2.24 -3.95
CA ALA A 24 3.44 -3.05 -5.15
C ALA A 24 2.36 -4.10 -5.36
N SER A 25 1.67 -4.50 -4.31
CA SER A 25 0.70 -5.58 -4.40
C SER A 25 -0.62 -5.09 -4.96
N ASP A 26 -1.24 -5.90 -5.79
CA ASP A 26 -2.57 -5.62 -6.32
C ASP A 26 -3.66 -6.36 -5.56
N ALA A 27 -3.29 -7.01 -4.47
CA ALA A 27 -4.22 -7.77 -3.64
C ALA A 27 -3.83 -7.60 -2.18
N PRO A 28 -4.76 -7.80 -1.25
CA PRO A 28 -4.44 -7.71 0.17
C PRO A 28 -3.37 -8.72 0.57
N LEU A 29 -2.46 -8.30 1.45
CA LEU A 29 -1.40 -9.16 1.97
C LEU A 29 -1.64 -9.38 3.46
N SER A 30 -1.65 -10.64 3.88
CA SER A 30 -1.87 -10.96 5.28
C SER A 30 -0.65 -10.61 6.13
N ALA A 31 -0.87 -10.46 7.43
CA ALA A 31 0.23 -10.23 8.36
C ALA A 31 1.24 -11.37 8.31
N HIS A 32 0.76 -12.60 8.15
CA HIS A 32 1.65 -13.76 8.03
C HIS A 32 2.51 -13.68 6.78
N ARG A 33 1.90 -13.30 5.67
CA ARG A 33 2.63 -13.17 4.42
C ARG A 33 3.69 -12.07 4.52
N LEU A 34 3.31 -10.94 5.09
CA LEU A 34 4.23 -9.83 5.28
C LEU A 34 5.38 -10.23 6.21
N ALA A 35 5.08 -10.96 7.27
CA ALA A 35 6.10 -11.45 8.17
C ALA A 35 7.07 -12.36 7.44
N SER A 36 6.54 -13.25 6.64
CA SER A 36 7.35 -14.20 5.87
C SER A 36 8.29 -13.46 4.90
N LEU A 37 7.75 -12.48 4.21
CA LEU A 37 8.53 -11.74 3.20
C LEU A 37 9.60 -10.85 3.83
N THR A 38 9.31 -10.27 4.98
CA THR A 38 10.25 -9.36 5.63
C THR A 38 11.19 -10.05 6.60
N GLY A 39 10.96 -11.33 6.89
CA GLY A 39 11.79 -12.06 7.82
C GLY A 39 11.46 -11.82 9.28
N VAL A 40 10.34 -11.16 9.55
CA VAL A 40 9.88 -10.91 10.91
C VAL A 40 9.09 -12.13 11.38
N GLN A 41 9.38 -12.59 12.59
CA GLN A 41 8.78 -13.83 13.07
C GLN A 41 7.36 -13.65 13.60
N SER A 42 7.04 -12.47 14.07
CA SER A 42 5.77 -12.24 14.75
C SER A 42 4.80 -11.42 13.90
N PRO A 43 3.64 -11.99 13.54
CA PRO A 43 2.61 -11.20 12.85
C PRO A 43 2.12 -10.01 13.65
N SER A 44 2.20 -10.06 14.98
CA SER A 44 1.77 -8.92 15.79
C SER A 44 2.70 -7.73 15.60
N THR A 45 3.99 -7.97 15.35
CA THR A 45 4.92 -6.89 15.01
C THR A 45 4.52 -6.25 13.69
N ILE A 46 4.10 -7.06 12.73
CA ILE A 46 3.60 -6.54 11.45
C ILE A 46 2.39 -5.65 11.68
N ARG A 47 1.44 -6.12 12.48
CA ARG A 47 0.21 -5.35 12.73
C ARG A 47 0.52 -4.01 13.40
N SER A 48 1.38 -4.00 14.40
CA SER A 48 1.71 -2.75 15.08
C SER A 48 2.48 -1.81 14.17
N THR A 49 3.31 -2.34 13.29
CA THR A 49 4.03 -1.53 12.32
C THR A 49 3.06 -0.88 11.33
N ILE A 50 2.06 -1.64 10.89
CA ILE A 50 1.04 -1.12 9.98
C ILE A 50 0.23 -0.01 10.64
N GLU A 51 -0.12 -0.18 11.92
CA GLU A 51 -0.81 0.87 12.66
C GLU A 51 0.02 2.14 12.73
N SER A 52 1.31 2.01 12.96
CA SER A 52 2.24 3.13 12.97
C SER A 52 2.29 3.84 11.63
N LEU A 53 2.39 3.06 10.55
CA LEU A 53 2.42 3.60 9.20
C LEU A 53 1.14 4.36 8.89
N ASP A 54 0.00 3.76 9.18
CA ASP A 54 -1.28 4.38 8.86
C ASP A 54 -1.47 5.67 9.67
N ARG A 55 -1.04 5.66 10.91
CA ARG A 55 -1.09 6.87 11.74
C ARG A 55 -0.22 7.96 11.14
N PHE A 56 0.97 7.60 10.68
CA PHE A 56 1.87 8.55 10.05
C PHE A 56 1.23 9.16 8.80
N TYR A 57 0.58 8.34 7.99
CA TYR A 57 -0.10 8.85 6.79
C TYR A 57 -1.18 9.84 7.16
N ARG A 58 -1.96 9.54 8.20
CA ARG A 58 -3.03 10.43 8.63
C ARG A 58 -2.49 11.74 9.17
N GLU A 59 -1.44 11.67 9.97
CA GLU A 59 -0.84 12.86 10.55
C GLU A 59 -0.18 13.74 9.50
N ALA A 60 0.33 13.12 8.44
CA ALA A 60 0.94 13.84 7.35
C ALA A 60 -0.08 14.28 6.29
N SER A 61 -1.35 14.02 6.52
CA SER A 61 -2.44 14.37 5.60
C SER A 61 -2.23 13.81 4.21
N ARG A 62 -1.84 12.53 4.16
CA ARG A 62 -1.66 11.85 2.89
C ARG A 62 -3.01 11.52 2.27
N SER A 63 -2.98 11.19 0.99
CA SER A 63 -4.20 10.89 0.22
C SER A 63 -4.52 9.41 0.20
N PHE A 64 -3.81 8.61 0.98
CA PHE A 64 -3.99 7.17 1.01
C PHE A 64 -3.94 6.65 2.43
N GLN A 65 -4.37 5.43 2.60
CA GLN A 65 -4.45 4.80 3.92
C GLN A 65 -4.24 3.30 3.77
N ILE A 66 -3.99 2.63 4.88
CA ILE A 66 -3.91 1.18 4.89
C ILE A 66 -5.21 0.66 5.48
N VAL A 67 -5.87 -0.23 4.76
CA VAL A 67 -7.12 -0.84 5.20
C VAL A 67 -6.94 -2.34 5.33
N GLU A 68 -7.74 -2.93 6.18
CA GLU A 68 -7.77 -4.38 6.35
C GLU A 68 -8.98 -4.92 5.60
N VAL A 69 -8.73 -5.77 4.61
CA VAL A 69 -9.81 -6.36 3.80
C VAL A 69 -9.45 -7.81 3.51
N ALA A 70 -10.45 -8.67 3.52
CA ALA A 70 -10.29 -10.07 3.13
C ALA A 70 -9.15 -10.75 3.87
N GLY A 71 -8.97 -10.43 5.13
CA GLY A 71 -7.93 -11.06 5.94
C GLY A 71 -6.53 -10.54 5.69
N GLY A 72 -6.39 -9.46 4.96
CA GLY A 72 -5.09 -8.87 4.66
C GLY A 72 -5.13 -7.37 4.68
N TYR A 73 -4.01 -6.76 4.33
CA TYR A 73 -3.86 -5.31 4.35
C TYR A 73 -3.59 -4.80 2.95
N GLN A 74 -4.07 -3.61 2.68
CA GLN A 74 -3.96 -3.01 1.35
C GLN A 74 -3.90 -1.50 1.49
N ILE A 75 -3.07 -0.86 0.64
CA ILE A 75 -3.05 0.60 0.57
C ILE A 75 -4.13 1.03 -0.42
N THR A 76 -4.99 1.94 0.02
CA THR A 76 -6.06 2.47 -0.84
C THR A 76 -6.09 3.98 -0.70
N THR A 77 -6.64 4.64 -1.72
CA THR A 77 -6.84 6.08 -1.64
C THR A 77 -7.98 6.39 -0.67
N LEU A 78 -7.95 7.60 -0.11
CA LEU A 78 -9.02 8.02 0.78
C LEU A 78 -10.31 8.24 0.01
N PRO A 79 -11.48 7.94 0.61
CA PRO A 79 -12.77 8.18 -0.04
C PRO A 79 -12.97 9.63 -0.47
N ASP A 80 -12.28 10.56 0.20
CA ASP A 80 -12.35 11.98 -0.13
C ASP A 80 -12.06 12.25 -1.61
N PHE A 81 -11.26 11.39 -2.23
CA PHE A 81 -10.82 11.59 -3.61
C PHE A 81 -11.52 10.69 -4.61
N SER A 82 -12.59 10.03 -4.18
CA SER A 82 -13.32 9.07 -5.03
C SER A 82 -13.82 9.69 -6.32
N SER A 83 -14.38 10.89 -6.22
CA SER A 83 -14.93 11.57 -7.42
C SER A 83 -13.82 11.90 -8.40
N LEU A 84 -12.72 12.40 -7.87
CA LEU A 84 -11.60 12.78 -8.70
C LEU A 84 -11.01 11.55 -9.41
N ILE A 85 -10.88 10.48 -8.68
CA ILE A 85 -10.33 9.24 -9.22
C ILE A 85 -11.28 8.63 -10.23
N ALA A 86 -12.59 8.73 -9.98
CA ALA A 86 -13.58 8.25 -10.94
C ALA A 86 -13.45 8.96 -12.27
N GLN A 87 -13.14 10.25 -12.24
CA GLN A 87 -12.92 11.00 -13.49
C GLN A 87 -11.71 10.48 -14.25
N LEU A 88 -10.65 10.13 -13.53
CA LEU A 88 -9.46 9.57 -14.13
C LEU A 88 -9.79 8.26 -14.85
N PHE A 89 -10.52 7.39 -14.18
CA PHE A 89 -10.88 6.11 -14.79
C PHE A 89 -11.86 6.28 -15.95
N LYS A 90 -12.73 7.25 -15.85
CA LYS A 90 -13.64 7.56 -16.94
C LYS A 90 -12.86 8.00 -18.18
N SER A 91 -11.86 8.86 -18.00
CA SER A 91 -10.98 9.28 -19.05
C SER A 91 -10.23 8.11 -19.67
N ARG A 92 -9.71 7.24 -18.81
CA ARG A 92 -9.00 6.05 -19.28
C ARG A 92 -9.92 5.13 -20.05
N ARG A 93 -11.18 5.02 -19.62
CA ARG A 93 -12.14 4.17 -20.30
C ARG A 93 -12.38 4.67 -21.73
N LYS A 94 -12.45 5.97 -21.93
CA LYS A 94 -12.59 6.54 -23.26
C LYS A 94 -11.36 6.22 -24.11
N ALA A 95 -10.18 6.36 -23.53
CA ALA A 95 -8.93 6.06 -24.24
C ALA A 95 -8.85 4.58 -24.58
N ARG A 96 -9.43 3.72 -23.73
CA ARG A 96 -9.40 2.28 -23.92
C ARG A 96 -10.23 1.82 -25.10
N LEU A 97 -11.07 2.68 -25.64
CA LEU A 97 -11.79 2.36 -26.85
C LEU A 97 -10.86 2.30 -28.05
N SER A 98 -9.69 2.89 -27.95
CA SER A 98 -8.65 2.76 -28.97
C SER A 98 -7.84 1.51 -28.69
N GLN A 99 -7.76 0.64 -29.65
CA GLN A 99 -7.18 -0.69 -29.45
C GLN A 99 -5.79 -0.74 -28.87
N PRO A 100 -4.81 -0.03 -29.43
CA PRO A 100 -3.45 -0.13 -28.87
C PRO A 100 -3.34 0.43 -27.46
N ALA A 101 -4.13 1.45 -27.16
CA ALA A 101 -4.07 2.11 -25.86
C ALA A 101 -4.69 1.25 -24.75
N LEU A 102 -5.60 0.38 -25.14
CA LEU A 102 -6.31 -0.45 -24.17
C LEU A 102 -5.38 -1.32 -23.34
N GLU A 103 -4.53 -2.06 -24.01
CA GLU A 103 -3.63 -2.96 -23.32
C GLU A 103 -2.63 -2.21 -22.44
N THR A 104 -2.07 -1.14 -22.97
CA THR A 104 -1.10 -0.33 -22.26
C THR A 104 -1.70 0.27 -21.00
N LEU A 105 -2.91 0.82 -21.14
CA LEU A 105 -3.58 1.44 -20.01
C LEU A 105 -4.03 0.41 -18.98
N ALA A 106 -4.39 -0.76 -19.43
CA ALA A 106 -4.78 -1.84 -18.52
C ALA A 106 -3.60 -2.23 -17.63
N ILE A 107 -2.42 -2.32 -18.19
CA ILE A 107 -1.22 -2.65 -17.44
C ILE A 107 -0.90 -1.55 -16.43
N ILE A 108 -0.96 -0.32 -16.86
CA ILE A 108 -0.67 0.82 -15.99
C ILE A 108 -1.70 0.91 -14.87
N ALA A 109 -2.97 0.76 -15.21
CA ALA A 109 -4.04 0.85 -14.21
C ALA A 109 -3.89 -0.26 -13.17
N TYR A 110 -3.40 -1.39 -13.57
CA TYR A 110 -3.20 -2.51 -12.69
C TYR A 110 -2.11 -2.22 -11.66
N LYS A 111 -1.06 -1.54 -12.09
CA LYS A 111 0.07 -1.20 -11.23
C LYS A 111 -0.21 0.00 -10.35
N GLN A 112 -1.14 0.82 -10.72
CA GLN A 112 -1.45 2.05 -10.02
C GLN A 112 -2.61 1.82 -9.08
N PRO A 113 -2.36 1.85 -7.78
CA PRO A 113 -3.46 1.70 -6.81
C PRO A 113 -4.40 2.89 -6.84
#